data_af89247a1dec8df6152e9f5c416a75c5
#
_entry.id   af89247a1dec8df6152e9f5c416a75c5
#
_cell.length_a   1.000
_cell.length_b   1.000
_cell.length_c   1.000
_cell.angle_alpha   90.00
_cell.angle_beta   90.00
_cell.angle_gamma   90.00
#
_symmetry.space_group_name_H-M   'P 1'
#
loop_
_entity.id
_entity.type
_entity.pdbx_description
1 polymer ?
#
loop_
_entity_poly.entity_id
_entity_poly.type
_entity_poly.pdbx_seq_one_letter_code
_entity_poly.pdbx_strand_id
1 'polypeptide(L)'
;IGVATGFAAAMTNPFSVGIAQTIADVPLNSGVAYRAVIFVVFEMVSIWYVMRYARKVKQNPELSVLYGCDEVEQSDKKQYDKEVNFTFRRKLCTILFFATIGILLYGTSMLGWYIDEISSLFLAMMVVAGVVGGSSLNEICLTFIESTKSVVSSILVIGFTRGILIVMKEALISDTIVYYLSSLLDIGNPVISAIGMLFLQSIINIFINGSSSQATITMPIMAPVADIVGVSRQTAVLAYCFGDGFSDMFWPTNCSLECGLMGIPLERWYK
;
A
#
# COMPACT_ATOMS: atom_id res chain seq x y z
N ILE A 1 1.24 9.29 2.16
CA ILE A 1 -0.22 9.61 2.24
C ILE A 1 -0.97 8.92 1.09
N GLY A 2 -0.63 9.15 -0.19
CA GLY A 2 -1.36 8.57 -1.33
C GLY A 2 -1.43 7.05 -1.32
N VAL A 3 -0.33 6.37 -1.01
CA VAL A 3 -0.28 4.89 -0.91
C VAL A 3 -1.23 4.39 0.18
N ALA A 4 -1.11 4.91 1.39
CA ALA A 4 -1.93 4.49 2.52
C ALA A 4 -3.44 4.81 2.31
N THR A 5 -3.76 5.98 1.72
CA THR A 5 -5.14 6.30 1.35
C THR A 5 -5.67 5.34 0.30
N GLY A 6 -4.85 5.01 -0.73
CA GLY A 6 -5.22 4.06 -1.78
C GLY A 6 -5.46 2.64 -1.24
N PHE A 7 -4.68 2.19 -0.26
CA PHE A 7 -4.90 0.91 0.43
C PHE A 7 -6.15 0.92 1.31
N ALA A 8 -6.28 1.92 2.19
CA ALA A 8 -7.42 2.02 3.10
C ALA A 8 -8.76 2.12 2.36
N ALA A 9 -8.81 2.96 1.32
CA ALA A 9 -10.02 3.21 0.55
C ALA A 9 -10.15 2.30 -0.69
N ALA A 10 -9.37 1.23 -0.81
CA ALA A 10 -9.40 0.32 -1.95
C ALA A 10 -10.81 -0.18 -2.28
N MET A 11 -11.21 -0.02 -3.54
CA MET A 11 -12.52 -0.45 -4.02
C MET A 11 -12.54 -1.95 -4.36
N THR A 12 -11.55 -2.41 -5.12
CA THR A 12 -11.50 -3.74 -5.73
C THR A 12 -10.10 -4.36 -5.68
N ASN A 13 -9.27 -3.97 -4.70
CA ASN A 13 -7.92 -4.52 -4.58
C ASN A 13 -7.99 -6.04 -4.30
N PRO A 14 -7.49 -6.91 -5.20
CA PRO A 14 -7.58 -8.35 -5.04
C PRO A 14 -6.74 -8.87 -3.86
N PHE A 15 -5.66 -8.16 -3.50
CA PHE A 15 -4.72 -8.57 -2.45
C PHE A 15 -5.16 -8.19 -1.03
N SER A 16 -6.12 -7.27 -0.89
CA SER A 16 -6.68 -6.88 0.40
C SER A 16 -8.17 -7.17 0.44
N VAL A 17 -8.98 -6.38 -0.28
CA VAL A 17 -10.44 -6.48 -0.29
C VAL A 17 -10.91 -7.84 -0.78
N GLY A 18 -10.34 -8.34 -1.89
CA GLY A 18 -10.76 -9.62 -2.49
C GLY A 18 -10.50 -10.80 -1.56
N ILE A 19 -9.31 -10.90 -0.96
CA ILE A 19 -8.97 -11.95 -0.01
C ILE A 19 -9.88 -11.88 1.23
N ALA A 20 -10.04 -10.67 1.79
CA ALA A 20 -10.86 -10.48 2.98
C ALA A 20 -12.34 -10.82 2.71
N GLN A 21 -12.90 -10.44 1.55
CA GLN A 21 -14.25 -10.80 1.15
C GLN A 21 -14.43 -12.31 0.96
N THR A 22 -13.45 -12.96 0.30
CA THR A 22 -13.49 -14.41 0.11
C THR A 22 -13.50 -15.17 1.44
N ILE A 23 -12.64 -14.77 2.37
CA ILE A 23 -12.54 -15.42 3.69
C ILE A 23 -13.78 -15.12 4.55
N ALA A 24 -14.32 -13.91 4.46
CA ALA A 24 -15.53 -13.52 5.17
C ALA A 24 -16.82 -14.11 4.56
N ASP A 25 -16.71 -14.89 3.48
CA ASP A 25 -17.87 -15.47 2.76
C ASP A 25 -18.84 -14.37 2.28
N VAL A 26 -18.27 -13.27 1.75
CA VAL A 26 -19.01 -12.14 1.18
C VAL A 26 -18.76 -12.11 -0.33
N PRO A 27 -19.78 -11.86 -1.19
CA PRO A 27 -19.57 -11.82 -2.62
C PRO A 27 -18.47 -10.84 -3.03
N LEU A 28 -17.59 -11.28 -3.93
CA LEU A 28 -16.50 -10.43 -4.46
C LEU A 28 -17.06 -9.15 -5.05
N ASN A 29 -16.38 -8.05 -4.80
CA ASN A 29 -16.78 -6.70 -5.20
C ASN A 29 -18.13 -6.21 -4.64
N SER A 30 -18.72 -6.91 -3.64
CA SER A 30 -19.89 -6.39 -2.95
C SER A 30 -19.56 -5.10 -2.21
N GLY A 31 -20.50 -4.18 -2.16
CA GLY A 31 -20.30 -2.85 -1.56
C GLY A 31 -19.39 -1.90 -2.33
N VAL A 32 -19.03 -2.21 -3.59
CA VAL A 32 -18.13 -1.39 -4.41
C VAL A 32 -18.63 0.05 -4.56
N ALA A 33 -19.93 0.27 -4.71
CA ALA A 33 -20.51 1.61 -4.82
C ALA A 33 -20.27 2.44 -3.54
N TYR A 34 -20.44 1.84 -2.36
CA TYR A 34 -20.16 2.48 -1.09
C TYR A 34 -18.66 2.76 -0.93
N ARG A 35 -17.80 1.79 -1.28
CA ARG A 35 -16.33 1.96 -1.28
C ARG A 35 -15.88 3.05 -2.25
N ALA A 36 -16.54 3.19 -3.41
CA ALA A 36 -16.24 4.26 -4.36
C ALA A 36 -16.51 5.66 -3.78
N VAL A 37 -17.62 5.83 -3.04
CA VAL A 37 -17.89 7.10 -2.34
C VAL A 37 -16.82 7.39 -1.30
N ILE A 38 -16.47 6.40 -0.50
CA ILE A 38 -15.40 6.53 0.52
C ILE A 38 -14.07 6.88 -0.15
N PHE A 39 -13.70 6.19 -1.22
CA PHE A 39 -12.49 6.46 -2.00
C PHE A 39 -12.43 7.91 -2.45
N VAL A 40 -13.50 8.41 -3.08
CA VAL A 40 -13.56 9.81 -3.54
C VAL A 40 -13.40 10.80 -2.37
N VAL A 41 -14.06 10.54 -1.23
CA VAL A 41 -13.95 11.42 -0.05
C VAL A 41 -12.52 11.43 0.48
N PHE A 42 -11.89 10.26 0.63
CA PHE A 42 -10.53 10.17 1.16
C PHE A 42 -9.50 10.76 0.21
N GLU A 43 -9.65 10.54 -1.09
CA GLU A 43 -8.79 11.15 -2.10
C GLU A 43 -8.92 12.68 -2.10
N MET A 44 -10.13 13.21 -2.01
CA MET A 44 -10.32 14.68 -1.91
C MET A 44 -9.64 15.25 -0.67
N VAL A 45 -9.78 14.61 0.49
CA VAL A 45 -9.14 15.04 1.74
C VAL A 45 -7.62 14.96 1.61
N SER A 46 -7.09 13.88 1.04
CA SER A 46 -5.65 13.68 0.84
C SER A 46 -5.07 14.71 -0.12
N ILE A 47 -5.72 14.95 -1.26
CA ILE A 47 -5.32 15.97 -2.22
C ILE A 47 -5.35 17.36 -1.58
N TRP A 48 -6.41 17.68 -0.86
CA TRP A 48 -6.52 18.96 -0.15
C TRP A 48 -5.39 19.16 0.85
N TYR A 49 -5.08 18.13 1.66
CA TYR A 49 -4.00 18.17 2.62
C TYR A 49 -2.63 18.37 1.96
N VAL A 50 -2.33 17.57 0.93
CA VAL A 50 -1.06 17.66 0.18
C VAL A 50 -0.92 19.03 -0.49
N MET A 51 -1.99 19.54 -1.12
CA MET A 51 -1.96 20.86 -1.76
C MET A 51 -1.79 22.00 -0.73
N ARG A 52 -2.41 21.88 0.44
CA ARG A 52 -2.23 22.84 1.53
C ARG A 52 -0.78 22.83 2.03
N TYR A 53 -0.20 21.65 2.23
CA TYR A 53 1.19 21.50 2.65
C TYR A 53 2.15 22.05 1.58
N ALA A 54 1.96 21.69 0.31
CA ALA A 54 2.78 22.18 -0.80
C ALA A 54 2.75 23.71 -0.90
N ARG A 55 1.58 24.35 -0.73
CA ARG A 55 1.48 25.84 -0.71
C ARG A 55 2.23 26.43 0.46
N LYS A 56 2.16 25.82 1.65
CA LYS A 56 2.88 26.27 2.85
C LYS A 56 4.39 26.21 2.65
N VAL A 57 4.89 25.09 2.14
CA VAL A 57 6.34 24.90 1.85
C VAL A 57 6.81 25.82 0.72
N LYS A 58 5.99 26.04 -0.30
CA LYS A 58 6.34 26.97 -1.40
C LYS A 58 6.52 28.41 -0.90
N GLN A 59 5.75 28.84 0.11
CA GLN A 59 5.89 30.18 0.71
C GLN A 59 7.10 30.28 1.65
N ASN A 60 7.33 29.24 2.44
CA ASN A 60 8.42 29.17 3.42
C ASN A 60 9.10 27.80 3.32
N PRO A 61 10.17 27.65 2.52
CA PRO A 61 10.90 26.39 2.34
C PRO A 61 11.41 25.76 3.63
N GLU A 62 11.73 26.57 4.64
CA GLU A 62 12.19 26.11 5.96
C GLU A 62 11.14 25.25 6.71
N LEU A 63 9.87 25.37 6.34
CA LEU A 63 8.78 24.57 6.91
C LEU A 63 8.67 23.17 6.28
N SER A 64 9.53 22.87 5.31
CA SER A 64 9.61 21.53 4.75
C SER A 64 10.20 20.57 5.78
N VAL A 65 9.58 19.42 5.94
CA VAL A 65 10.11 18.31 6.78
C VAL A 65 11.48 17.85 6.28
N LEU A 66 11.78 18.05 4.98
CA LEU A 66 13.04 17.68 4.34
C LEU A 66 14.08 18.82 4.31
N TYR A 67 13.76 19.97 4.88
CA TYR A 67 14.71 21.10 4.90
C TYR A 67 16.00 20.73 5.64
N GLY A 68 17.14 20.94 4.97
CA GLY A 68 18.47 20.59 5.50
C GLY A 68 18.83 19.09 5.41
N CYS A 69 18.13 18.30 4.57
CA CYS A 69 18.53 16.95 4.21
C CYS A 69 19.39 16.99 2.93
N ASP A 70 20.70 17.06 3.08
CA ASP A 70 21.67 17.20 1.97
C ASP A 70 21.56 16.07 0.93
N GLU A 71 21.23 14.87 1.35
CA GLU A 71 21.08 13.69 0.47
C GLU A 71 19.91 13.86 -0.52
N VAL A 72 18.79 14.42 -0.06
CA VAL A 72 17.61 14.67 -0.89
C VAL A 72 17.85 15.86 -1.82
N GLU A 73 18.50 16.94 -1.32
CA GLU A 73 18.81 18.11 -2.14
C GLU A 73 19.80 17.80 -3.27
N GLN A 74 20.76 16.90 -3.06
CA GLN A 74 21.70 16.49 -4.11
C GLN A 74 21.06 15.60 -5.16
N SER A 75 20.09 14.77 -4.78
CA SER A 75 19.31 13.93 -5.69
C SER A 75 18.43 14.79 -6.60
N ASP A 76 17.73 15.77 -6.04
CA ASP A 76 16.85 16.67 -6.78
C ASP A 76 17.62 17.57 -7.76
N LYS A 77 18.74 18.16 -7.34
CA LYS A 77 19.55 19.04 -8.21
C LYS A 77 20.07 18.32 -9.45
N LYS A 78 20.43 17.03 -9.37
CA LYS A 78 20.86 16.24 -10.53
C LYS A 78 19.75 15.96 -11.53
N GLN A 79 18.49 15.97 -11.09
CA GLN A 79 17.33 15.58 -11.90
C GLN A 79 16.69 16.78 -12.62
N TYR A 80 16.75 18.00 -12.07
CA TYR A 80 16.10 19.19 -12.63
C TYR A 80 16.93 20.00 -13.63
N ASP A 81 18.23 19.78 -13.74
CA ASP A 81 19.13 20.58 -14.61
C ASP A 81 19.09 20.20 -16.10
N LYS A 82 18.25 19.29 -16.53
CA LYS A 82 18.05 18.96 -17.94
C LYS A 82 16.68 19.44 -18.42
N GLU A 83 16.67 20.45 -19.30
CA GLU A 83 15.47 20.74 -20.10
C GLU A 83 15.03 19.49 -20.85
N VAL A 84 13.92 18.92 -20.40
CA VAL A 84 13.41 17.65 -20.90
C VAL A 84 12.50 17.93 -22.10
N ASN A 85 13.06 17.95 -23.30
CA ASN A 85 12.29 18.03 -24.54
C ASN A 85 11.40 16.78 -24.71
N PHE A 86 10.10 17.00 -24.96
CA PHE A 86 9.09 15.94 -25.08
C PHE A 86 9.17 15.28 -26.48
N THR A 87 10.22 14.48 -26.68
CA THR A 87 10.51 13.77 -27.94
C THR A 87 9.44 12.72 -28.25
N PHE A 88 9.24 12.36 -29.51
CA PHE A 88 8.28 11.32 -29.94
C PHE A 88 8.45 10.00 -29.18
N ARG A 89 9.69 9.54 -28.95
CA ARG A 89 9.98 8.32 -28.15
C ARG A 89 9.46 8.44 -26.72
N ARG A 90 9.59 9.60 -26.08
CA ARG A 90 9.07 9.84 -24.72
C ARG A 90 7.54 9.81 -24.68
N LYS A 91 6.86 10.35 -25.70
CA LYS A 91 5.40 10.23 -25.84
C LYS A 91 4.99 8.78 -25.93
N LEU A 92 5.72 7.98 -26.70
CA LEU A 92 5.44 6.55 -26.86
C LEU A 92 5.64 5.78 -25.55
N CYS A 93 6.70 6.07 -24.78
CA CYS A 93 6.89 5.51 -23.43
C CYS A 93 5.77 5.89 -22.46
N THR A 94 5.27 7.12 -22.54
CA THR A 94 4.12 7.57 -21.72
C THR A 94 2.85 6.79 -22.10
N ILE A 95 2.59 6.60 -23.38
CA ILE A 95 1.46 5.79 -23.85
C ILE A 95 1.59 4.34 -23.37
N LEU A 96 2.79 3.77 -23.49
CA LEU A 96 3.08 2.42 -23.02
C LEU A 96 2.81 2.27 -21.51
N PHE A 97 3.19 3.27 -20.71
CA PHE A 97 2.92 3.29 -19.28
C PHE A 97 1.42 3.23 -18.99
N PHE A 98 0.61 4.09 -19.61
CA PHE A 98 -0.84 4.07 -19.42
C PHE A 98 -1.49 2.80 -19.97
N ALA A 99 -0.99 2.27 -21.10
CA ALA A 99 -1.45 0.99 -21.63
C ALA A 99 -1.17 -0.15 -20.65
N THR A 100 0.01 -0.17 -20.02
CA THR A 100 0.37 -1.17 -18.99
C THR A 100 -0.57 -1.08 -17.78
N ILE A 101 -0.91 0.12 -17.34
CA ILE A 101 -1.92 0.29 -16.26
C ILE A 101 -3.29 -0.26 -16.72
N GLY A 102 -3.71 0.03 -17.94
CA GLY A 102 -4.96 -0.52 -18.48
C GLY A 102 -4.97 -2.05 -18.52
N ILE A 103 -3.87 -2.66 -18.98
CA ILE A 103 -3.70 -4.12 -19.00
C ILE A 103 -3.71 -4.68 -17.57
N LEU A 104 -3.02 -4.03 -16.63
CA LEU A 104 -3.01 -4.40 -15.22
C LEU A 104 -4.43 -4.42 -14.62
N LEU A 105 -5.19 -3.36 -14.82
CA LEU A 105 -6.58 -3.25 -14.33
C LEU A 105 -7.47 -4.33 -14.95
N TYR A 106 -7.34 -4.58 -16.24
CA TYR A 106 -8.08 -5.64 -16.92
C TYR A 106 -7.68 -7.02 -16.40
N GLY A 107 -6.37 -7.30 -16.29
CA GLY A 107 -5.85 -8.57 -15.84
C GLY A 107 -6.26 -8.90 -14.40
N THR A 108 -6.15 -7.94 -13.49
CA THR A 108 -6.54 -8.15 -12.08
C THR A 108 -8.05 -8.27 -11.90
N SER A 109 -8.87 -7.53 -12.66
CA SER A 109 -10.33 -7.51 -12.50
C SER A 109 -11.03 -8.66 -13.22
N MET A 110 -10.56 -9.05 -14.42
CA MET A 110 -11.24 -10.00 -15.29
C MET A 110 -10.55 -11.36 -15.38
N LEU A 111 -9.22 -11.40 -15.31
CA LEU A 111 -8.42 -12.63 -15.48
C LEU A 111 -7.91 -13.19 -14.15
N GLY A 112 -8.14 -12.49 -13.02
CA GLY A 112 -7.70 -12.93 -11.70
C GLY A 112 -6.17 -12.96 -11.56
N TRP A 113 -5.44 -12.08 -12.25
CA TRP A 113 -3.99 -11.99 -12.15
C TRP A 113 -3.52 -11.75 -10.73
N TYR A 114 -2.44 -12.43 -10.38
CA TYR A 114 -1.80 -12.33 -9.09
C TYR A 114 -0.35 -11.82 -9.21
N ILE A 115 0.48 -12.02 -8.20
CA ILE A 115 1.83 -11.43 -8.10
C ILE A 115 2.70 -11.81 -9.31
N ASP A 116 2.63 -13.05 -9.77
CA ASP A 116 3.52 -13.56 -10.82
C ASP A 116 3.21 -12.92 -12.19
N GLU A 117 1.94 -12.80 -12.56
CA GLU A 117 1.52 -12.18 -13.80
C GLU A 117 1.78 -10.67 -13.76
N ILE A 118 1.52 -10.02 -12.62
CA ILE A 118 1.77 -8.59 -12.42
C ILE A 118 3.28 -8.30 -12.52
N SER A 119 4.11 -9.10 -11.88
CA SER A 119 5.57 -8.97 -11.93
C SER A 119 6.10 -9.16 -13.36
N SER A 120 5.55 -10.14 -14.09
CA SER A 120 5.88 -10.40 -15.48
C SER A 120 5.49 -9.24 -16.39
N LEU A 121 4.32 -8.62 -16.16
CA LEU A 121 3.86 -7.46 -16.91
C LEU A 121 4.81 -6.26 -16.71
N PHE A 122 5.21 -5.96 -15.47
CA PHE A 122 6.13 -4.86 -15.20
C PHE A 122 7.53 -5.13 -15.76
N LEU A 123 8.03 -6.37 -15.71
CA LEU A 123 9.29 -6.76 -16.32
C LEU A 123 9.25 -6.56 -17.83
N ALA A 124 8.18 -7.01 -18.49
CA ALA A 124 7.98 -6.79 -19.92
C ALA A 124 7.90 -5.30 -20.27
N MET A 125 7.17 -4.50 -19.49
CA MET A 125 7.11 -3.05 -19.64
C MET A 125 8.50 -2.41 -19.57
N MET A 126 9.33 -2.81 -18.62
CA MET A 126 10.69 -2.30 -18.46
C MET A 126 11.52 -2.52 -19.75
N VAL A 127 11.50 -3.73 -20.26
CA VAL A 127 12.25 -4.08 -21.48
C VAL A 127 11.72 -3.31 -22.70
N VAL A 128 10.41 -3.32 -22.90
CA VAL A 128 9.77 -2.63 -24.04
C VAL A 128 9.98 -1.12 -23.96
N ALA A 129 9.82 -0.52 -22.78
CA ALA A 129 10.05 0.91 -22.56
C ALA A 129 11.53 1.29 -22.82
N GLY A 130 12.46 0.47 -22.39
CA GLY A 130 13.88 0.68 -22.64
C GLY A 130 14.23 0.65 -24.13
N VAL A 131 13.73 -0.34 -24.86
CA VAL A 131 13.94 -0.47 -26.32
C VAL A 131 13.29 0.70 -27.07
N VAL A 132 12.03 1.04 -26.76
CA VAL A 132 11.30 2.19 -27.34
C VAL A 132 12.00 3.50 -27.02
N GLY A 133 12.55 3.64 -25.81
CA GLY A 133 13.35 4.78 -25.39
C GLY A 133 14.65 4.94 -26.17
N GLY A 134 15.11 3.85 -26.80
CA GLY A 134 16.33 3.80 -27.61
C GLY A 134 17.57 3.37 -26.83
N SER A 135 17.39 2.75 -25.66
CA SER A 135 18.46 2.16 -24.88
C SER A 135 18.90 0.82 -25.45
N SER A 136 20.17 0.50 -25.37
CA SER A 136 20.69 -0.83 -25.68
C SER A 136 20.30 -1.84 -24.61
N LEU A 137 20.26 -3.12 -24.93
CA LEU A 137 19.96 -4.18 -23.95
C LEU A 137 20.90 -4.13 -22.75
N ASN A 138 22.18 -3.84 -22.98
CA ASN A 138 23.15 -3.71 -21.90
C ASN A 138 22.84 -2.53 -20.97
N GLU A 139 22.44 -1.38 -21.52
CA GLU A 139 22.02 -0.23 -20.73
C GLU A 139 20.76 -0.54 -19.92
N ILE A 140 19.79 -1.24 -20.49
CA ILE A 140 18.58 -1.69 -19.78
C ILE A 140 18.96 -2.55 -18.57
N CYS A 141 19.84 -3.55 -18.78
CA CYS A 141 20.33 -4.42 -17.71
C CYS A 141 21.08 -3.64 -16.61
N LEU A 142 21.98 -2.74 -17.00
CA LEU A 142 22.74 -1.93 -16.05
C LEU A 142 21.83 -1.01 -15.24
N THR A 143 20.86 -0.36 -15.88
CA THR A 143 19.88 0.51 -15.22
C THR A 143 19.02 -0.30 -14.25
N PHE A 144 18.62 -1.53 -14.63
CA PHE A 144 17.88 -2.43 -13.75
C PHE A 144 18.69 -2.80 -12.50
N ILE A 145 19.97 -3.17 -12.67
CA ILE A 145 20.87 -3.50 -11.56
C ILE A 145 21.04 -2.28 -10.63
N GLU A 146 21.23 -1.09 -11.19
CA GLU A 146 21.38 0.13 -10.40
C GLU A 146 20.11 0.49 -9.63
N SER A 147 18.95 0.38 -10.27
CA SER A 147 17.66 0.57 -9.63
C SER A 147 17.39 -0.47 -8.51
N THR A 148 17.82 -1.72 -8.71
CA THR A 148 17.70 -2.78 -7.70
C THR A 148 18.49 -2.45 -6.44
N LYS A 149 19.65 -1.79 -6.55
CA LYS A 149 20.42 -1.38 -5.36
C LYS A 149 19.63 -0.49 -4.41
N SER A 150 18.78 0.39 -4.93
CA SER A 150 17.96 1.30 -4.11
C SER A 150 16.89 0.56 -3.30
N VAL A 151 16.44 -0.62 -3.74
CA VAL A 151 15.39 -1.41 -3.07
C VAL A 151 15.91 -2.58 -2.25
N VAL A 152 17.22 -2.86 -2.24
CA VAL A 152 17.81 -3.98 -1.49
C VAL A 152 17.48 -3.91 0.00
N SER A 153 17.59 -2.73 0.61
CA SER A 153 17.23 -2.55 2.02
C SER A 153 15.78 -2.94 2.29
N SER A 154 14.87 -2.52 1.43
CA SER A 154 13.44 -2.83 1.51
C SER A 154 13.17 -4.33 1.36
N ILE A 155 13.85 -5.00 0.44
CA ILE A 155 13.74 -6.46 0.24
C ILE A 155 14.18 -7.19 1.51
N LEU A 156 15.28 -6.76 2.13
CA LEU A 156 15.77 -7.36 3.39
C LEU A 156 14.77 -7.17 4.53
N VAL A 157 14.21 -5.98 4.69
CA VAL A 157 13.17 -5.70 5.70
C VAL A 157 11.95 -6.61 5.49
N ILE A 158 11.47 -6.75 4.26
CA ILE A 158 10.36 -7.66 3.93
C ILE A 158 10.72 -9.10 4.29
N GLY A 159 11.94 -9.54 3.95
CA GLY A 159 12.41 -10.89 4.28
C GLY A 159 12.42 -11.17 5.77
N PHE A 160 12.98 -10.27 6.59
CA PHE A 160 12.98 -10.39 8.04
C PHE A 160 11.57 -10.37 8.64
N THR A 161 10.70 -9.48 8.17
CA THR A 161 9.30 -9.41 8.61
C THR A 161 8.55 -10.70 8.30
N ARG A 162 8.78 -11.29 7.13
CA ARG A 162 8.21 -12.61 6.79
C ARG A 162 8.73 -13.72 7.69
N GLY A 163 10.03 -13.68 8.05
CA GLY A 163 10.62 -14.62 9.02
C GLY A 163 9.94 -14.54 10.38
N ILE A 164 9.73 -13.32 10.90
CA ILE A 164 9.02 -13.10 12.17
C ILE A 164 7.58 -13.66 12.08
N LEU A 165 6.86 -13.37 10.98
CA LEU A 165 5.51 -13.88 10.78
C LEU A 165 5.44 -15.42 10.80
N ILE A 166 6.40 -16.09 10.14
CA ILE A 166 6.46 -17.56 10.12
C ILE A 166 6.67 -18.10 11.56
N VAL A 167 7.62 -17.54 12.31
CA VAL A 167 7.87 -17.94 13.69
C VAL A 167 6.64 -17.74 14.57
N MET A 168 5.96 -16.60 14.46
CA MET A 168 4.73 -16.33 15.21
C MET A 168 3.60 -17.30 14.84
N LYS A 169 3.49 -17.67 13.57
CA LYS A 169 2.49 -18.63 13.08
C LYS A 169 2.78 -20.04 13.58
N GLU A 170 4.01 -20.52 13.46
CA GLU A 170 4.42 -21.85 13.94
C GLU A 170 4.29 -21.97 15.47
N ALA A 171 4.54 -20.89 16.20
CA ALA A 171 4.36 -20.84 17.64
C ALA A 171 2.90 -20.63 18.09
N LEU A 172 1.93 -20.53 17.15
CA LEU A 172 0.50 -20.25 17.41
C LEU A 172 0.26 -18.93 18.18
N ILE A 173 1.23 -18.03 18.19
CA ILE A 173 1.13 -16.74 18.88
C ILE A 173 0.15 -15.81 18.15
N SER A 174 0.16 -15.83 16.81
CA SER A 174 -0.72 -14.98 16.00
C SER A 174 -2.21 -15.25 16.31
N ASP A 175 -2.62 -16.51 16.36
CA ASP A 175 -3.99 -16.89 16.65
C ASP A 175 -4.40 -16.51 18.07
N THR A 176 -3.46 -16.66 19.04
CA THR A 176 -3.67 -16.28 20.44
C THR A 176 -3.87 -14.77 20.57
N ILE A 177 -3.05 -13.96 19.90
CA ILE A 177 -3.18 -12.50 19.91
C ILE A 177 -4.54 -12.10 19.34
N VAL A 178 -4.92 -12.62 18.17
CA VAL A 178 -6.19 -12.28 17.51
C VAL A 178 -7.38 -12.72 18.39
N TYR A 179 -7.34 -13.90 19.00
CA TYR A 179 -8.38 -14.39 19.89
C TYR A 179 -8.61 -13.46 21.10
N TYR A 180 -7.56 -13.12 21.84
CA TYR A 180 -7.69 -12.23 23.00
C TYR A 180 -8.16 -10.83 22.61
N LEU A 181 -7.64 -10.28 21.50
CA LEU A 181 -8.07 -8.99 21.02
C LEU A 181 -9.51 -8.98 20.53
N SER A 182 -9.98 -10.07 19.91
CA SER A 182 -11.39 -10.23 19.47
C SER A 182 -12.37 -10.27 20.64
N SER A 183 -11.95 -10.86 21.77
CA SER A 183 -12.80 -10.93 22.98
C SER A 183 -13.10 -9.55 23.58
N LEU A 184 -12.34 -8.52 23.23
CA LEU A 184 -12.57 -7.14 23.66
C LEU A 184 -13.65 -6.42 22.85
N LEU A 185 -14.15 -7.05 21.77
CA LEU A 185 -15.10 -6.42 20.83
C LEU A 185 -16.58 -6.59 21.21
N ASP A 186 -16.90 -7.47 22.17
CA ASP A 186 -18.27 -7.69 22.64
C ASP A 186 -18.67 -6.58 23.63
N ILE A 187 -18.98 -5.40 23.09
CA ILE A 187 -19.32 -4.17 23.87
C ILE A 187 -20.84 -3.91 23.87
N GLY A 188 -21.62 -4.79 23.22
CA GLY A 188 -23.09 -4.67 23.17
C GLY A 188 -23.64 -3.59 22.24
N ASN A 189 -22.79 -2.84 21.53
CA ASN A 189 -23.21 -1.87 20.52
C ASN A 189 -22.47 -2.10 19.19
N PRO A 190 -23.20 -2.46 18.09
CA PRO A 190 -22.58 -2.81 16.80
C PRO A 190 -21.69 -1.70 16.21
N VAL A 191 -22.04 -0.42 16.43
CA VAL A 191 -21.25 0.70 15.93
C VAL A 191 -19.91 0.80 16.66
N ILE A 192 -19.93 0.66 17.99
CA ILE A 192 -18.72 0.69 18.81
C ILE A 192 -17.86 -0.54 18.50
N SER A 193 -18.48 -1.69 18.33
CA SER A 193 -17.78 -2.94 17.94
C SER A 193 -17.12 -2.80 16.56
N ALA A 194 -17.77 -2.18 15.57
CA ALA A 194 -17.18 -1.93 14.25
C ALA A 194 -15.96 -0.99 14.32
N ILE A 195 -16.06 0.07 15.12
CA ILE A 195 -14.92 0.98 15.39
C ILE A 195 -13.82 0.22 16.14
N GLY A 196 -14.17 -0.59 17.12
CA GLY A 196 -13.24 -1.46 17.83
C GLY A 196 -12.51 -2.42 16.89
N MET A 197 -13.20 -3.01 15.91
CA MET A 197 -12.58 -3.85 14.87
C MET A 197 -11.54 -3.09 14.07
N LEU A 198 -11.79 -1.83 13.70
CA LEU A 198 -10.82 -1.00 12.99
C LEU A 198 -9.55 -0.79 13.82
N PHE A 199 -9.69 -0.37 15.08
CA PHE A 199 -8.53 -0.18 15.96
C PHE A 199 -7.79 -1.49 16.23
N LEU A 200 -8.51 -2.58 16.39
CA LEU A 200 -7.94 -3.90 16.56
C LEU A 200 -7.08 -4.29 15.35
N GLN A 201 -7.60 -4.12 14.14
CA GLN A 201 -6.86 -4.40 12.91
C GLN A 201 -5.61 -3.52 12.80
N SER A 202 -5.70 -2.24 13.21
CA SER A 202 -4.54 -1.35 13.26
C SER A 202 -3.46 -1.82 14.25
N ILE A 203 -3.85 -2.37 15.40
CA ILE A 203 -2.89 -2.92 16.38
C ILE A 203 -2.27 -4.21 15.84
N ILE A 204 -3.07 -5.08 15.25
CA ILE A 204 -2.60 -6.36 14.67
C ILE A 204 -1.57 -6.10 13.56
N ASN A 205 -1.72 -5.02 12.78
CA ASN A 205 -0.79 -4.65 11.71
C ASN A 205 0.64 -4.38 12.21
N ILE A 206 0.84 -4.07 13.49
CA ILE A 206 2.19 -3.98 14.08
C ILE A 206 2.92 -5.33 13.96
N PHE A 207 2.19 -6.41 14.23
CA PHE A 207 2.75 -7.76 14.33
C PHE A 207 2.66 -8.52 13.01
N ILE A 208 1.60 -8.29 12.24
CA ILE A 208 1.30 -9.01 11.01
C ILE A 208 1.28 -7.98 9.86
N ASN A 209 2.48 -7.61 9.42
CA ASN A 209 2.64 -6.68 8.32
C ASN A 209 2.32 -7.35 6.97
N GLY A 210 1.51 -6.68 6.19
CA GLY A 210 1.10 -7.08 4.84
C GLY A 210 -0.36 -7.52 4.73
N SER A 211 -1.10 -6.77 3.94
CA SER A 211 -2.57 -6.87 3.80
C SER A 211 -3.08 -8.29 3.58
N SER A 212 -2.50 -9.04 2.63
CA SER A 212 -2.94 -10.42 2.36
C SER A 212 -2.73 -11.35 3.56
N SER A 213 -1.60 -11.21 4.25
CA SER A 213 -1.26 -12.02 5.43
C SER A 213 -2.17 -11.70 6.61
N GLN A 214 -2.41 -10.41 6.84
CA GLN A 214 -3.32 -9.95 7.90
C GLN A 214 -4.75 -10.43 7.63
N ALA A 215 -5.27 -10.26 6.40
CA ALA A 215 -6.59 -10.77 6.04
C ALA A 215 -6.71 -12.26 6.28
N THR A 216 -5.72 -13.04 5.85
CA THR A 216 -5.75 -14.52 5.97
C THR A 216 -5.76 -14.98 7.42
N ILE A 217 -5.11 -14.27 8.33
CA ILE A 217 -5.05 -14.65 9.75
C ILE A 217 -6.24 -14.10 10.52
N THR A 218 -6.65 -12.85 10.26
CA THR A 218 -7.64 -12.17 11.09
C THR A 218 -9.08 -12.43 10.64
N MET A 219 -9.35 -12.50 9.34
CA MET A 219 -10.73 -12.58 8.82
C MET A 219 -11.46 -13.86 9.19
N PRO A 220 -10.81 -15.05 9.30
CA PRO A 220 -11.48 -16.26 9.78
C PRO A 220 -12.06 -16.12 11.19
N ILE A 221 -11.50 -15.23 12.02
CA ILE A 221 -11.97 -14.95 13.37
C ILE A 221 -12.91 -13.74 13.39
N MET A 222 -12.53 -12.68 12.68
CA MET A 222 -13.27 -11.41 12.69
C MET A 222 -14.65 -11.51 12.02
N ALA A 223 -14.79 -12.33 10.98
CA ALA A 223 -16.08 -12.50 10.32
C ALA A 223 -17.13 -13.16 11.23
N PRO A 224 -16.86 -14.29 11.91
CA PRO A 224 -17.76 -14.83 12.92
C PRO A 224 -18.01 -13.90 14.11
N VAL A 225 -16.97 -13.19 14.58
CA VAL A 225 -17.12 -12.20 15.66
C VAL A 225 -18.07 -11.08 15.24
N ALA A 226 -17.97 -10.60 14.00
CA ALA A 226 -18.88 -9.59 13.48
C ALA A 226 -20.34 -10.04 13.55
N ASP A 227 -20.63 -11.29 13.17
CA ASP A 227 -21.97 -11.87 13.26
C ASP A 227 -22.49 -11.88 14.71
N ILE A 228 -21.63 -12.22 15.67
CA ILE A 228 -21.97 -12.28 17.11
C ILE A 228 -22.32 -10.90 17.66
N VAL A 229 -21.52 -9.88 17.31
CA VAL A 229 -21.70 -8.50 17.82
C VAL A 229 -22.69 -7.67 16.99
N GLY A 230 -23.37 -8.29 16.01
CA GLY A 230 -24.37 -7.64 15.17
C GLY A 230 -23.80 -6.69 14.11
N VAL A 231 -22.54 -6.84 13.72
CA VAL A 231 -21.86 -6.11 12.65
C VAL A 231 -21.92 -6.93 11.37
N SER A 232 -22.22 -6.30 10.23
CA SER A 232 -22.19 -7.04 8.96
C SER A 232 -20.76 -7.46 8.60
N ARG A 233 -20.57 -8.65 8.03
CA ARG A 233 -19.28 -9.14 7.55
C ARG A 233 -18.62 -8.17 6.56
N GLN A 234 -19.42 -7.50 5.72
CA GLN A 234 -18.91 -6.44 4.82
C GLN A 234 -18.34 -5.25 5.58
N THR A 235 -18.93 -4.87 6.72
CA THR A 235 -18.38 -3.82 7.59
C THR A 235 -17.09 -4.29 8.27
N ALA A 236 -17.00 -5.56 8.66
CA ALA A 236 -15.75 -6.13 9.19
C ALA A 236 -14.62 -6.10 8.14
N VAL A 237 -14.92 -6.43 6.86
CA VAL A 237 -13.97 -6.29 5.75
C VAL A 237 -13.55 -4.83 5.55
N LEU A 238 -14.46 -3.88 5.70
CA LEU A 238 -14.14 -2.46 5.61
C LEU A 238 -13.26 -2.00 6.78
N ALA A 239 -13.59 -2.43 8.00
CA ALA A 239 -12.81 -2.13 9.20
C ALA A 239 -11.38 -2.71 9.09
N TYR A 240 -11.24 -3.91 8.52
CA TYR A 240 -9.93 -4.48 8.20
C TYR A 240 -9.16 -3.58 7.22
N CYS A 241 -9.76 -3.21 6.08
CA CYS A 241 -9.08 -2.38 5.07
C CYS A 241 -8.64 -1.02 5.63
N PHE A 242 -9.46 -0.41 6.48
CA PHE A 242 -9.13 0.86 7.13
C PHE A 242 -8.04 0.68 8.20
N GLY A 243 -8.17 -0.37 9.02
CA GLY A 243 -7.21 -0.68 10.06
C GLY A 243 -5.82 -0.96 9.49
N ASP A 244 -5.73 -1.73 8.42
CA ASP A 244 -4.52 -2.03 7.67
C ASP A 244 -3.97 -0.75 7.01
N GLY A 245 -4.71 -0.15 6.08
CA GLY A 245 -4.21 0.94 5.25
C GLY A 245 -3.87 2.23 6.01
N PHE A 246 -4.65 2.63 7.03
CA PHE A 246 -4.32 3.81 7.82
C PHE A 246 -3.15 3.59 8.76
N SER A 247 -3.03 2.40 9.33
CA SER A 247 -1.96 2.11 10.26
C SER A 247 -0.59 2.00 9.58
N ASP A 248 -0.55 1.73 8.28
CA ASP A 248 0.67 1.74 7.47
C ASP A 248 1.39 3.11 7.50
N MET A 249 0.65 4.20 7.73
CA MET A 249 1.24 5.54 7.88
C MET A 249 1.93 5.76 9.23
N PHE A 250 1.58 4.99 10.25
CA PHE A 250 2.04 5.21 11.62
C PHE A 250 3.06 4.18 12.10
N TRP A 251 2.95 2.94 11.63
CA TRP A 251 3.81 1.87 12.13
C TRP A 251 5.19 1.89 11.48
N PRO A 252 6.27 1.85 12.27
CA PRO A 252 7.64 1.90 11.76
C PRO A 252 7.95 0.80 10.73
N THR A 253 7.28 -0.33 10.83
CA THR A 253 7.45 -1.47 9.91
C THR A 253 7.15 -1.11 8.45
N ASN A 254 6.10 -0.34 8.21
CA ASN A 254 5.70 0.11 6.86
C ASN A 254 6.38 1.43 6.49
N CYS A 255 6.40 2.41 7.43
CA CYS A 255 7.07 3.69 7.21
C CYS A 255 8.55 3.54 6.87
N SER A 256 9.27 2.56 7.44
CA SER A 256 10.67 2.34 7.14
C SER A 256 10.90 1.88 5.70
N LEU A 257 9.99 1.09 5.14
CA LEU A 257 10.03 0.69 3.74
C LEU A 257 9.84 1.90 2.81
N GLU A 258 8.81 2.71 3.07
CA GLU A 258 8.52 3.91 2.28
C GLU A 258 9.65 4.94 2.40
N CYS A 259 10.17 5.18 3.60
CA CYS A 259 11.30 6.06 3.84
C CYS A 259 12.55 5.57 3.12
N GLY A 260 12.82 4.26 3.15
CA GLY A 260 13.96 3.66 2.44
C GLY A 260 13.86 3.83 0.92
N LEU A 261 12.67 3.68 0.34
CA LEU A 261 12.44 3.91 -1.08
C LEU A 261 12.60 5.38 -1.49
N MET A 262 12.23 6.31 -0.60
CA MET A 262 12.32 7.75 -0.83
C MET A 262 13.68 8.34 -0.43
N GLY A 263 14.57 7.57 0.20
CA GLY A 263 15.84 8.08 0.73
C GLY A 263 15.68 9.06 1.88
N ILE A 264 14.60 8.96 2.66
CA ILE A 264 14.27 9.89 3.75
C ILE A 264 14.55 9.20 5.10
N PRO A 265 15.23 9.86 6.04
CA PRO A 265 15.39 9.32 7.40
C PRO A 265 14.04 9.15 8.10
N LEU A 266 13.84 7.99 8.75
CA LEU A 266 12.57 7.66 9.45
C LEU A 266 12.19 8.71 10.52
N GLU A 267 13.17 9.34 11.16
CA GLU A 267 12.96 10.41 12.13
C GLU A 267 12.24 11.64 11.55
N ARG A 268 12.37 11.87 10.25
CA ARG A 268 11.70 12.96 9.54
C ARG A 268 10.26 12.63 9.16
N TRP A 269 9.93 11.35 9.08
CA TRP A 269 8.57 10.91 8.79
C TRP A 269 7.58 11.30 9.90
N TYR A 270 8.02 11.25 11.15
CA TYR A 270 7.17 11.53 12.33
C TYR A 270 7.13 13.01 12.75
N LYS A 271 7.75 13.91 12.00
CA LYS A 271 7.67 15.37 12.19
C LYS A 271 6.58 16.00 11.37
#